data_140f6a39e713f8d0ee1261ab9eaa3930
#
_entry.id   140f6a39e713f8d0ee1261ab9eaa3930
#
_cell.length_a   1.000
_cell.length_b   1.000
_cell.length_c   1.000
_cell.angle_alpha   90.00
_cell.angle_beta   90.00
_cell.angle_gamma   90.00
#
_symmetry.space_group_name_H-M   'P 1'
#
loop_
_entity.id
_entity.type
_entity.pdbx_description
1 polymer ?
#
loop_
_entity_poly.entity_id
_entity_poly.type
_entity_poly.pdbx_seq_one_letter_code
_entity_poly.pdbx_strand_id
1 'polypeptide(L)'
;MLDISKIAIGNTTNYAETPADSIRVSLLTCSPHDEIYSLYGHTAIRYEDKASKTDIVVNYGMFSFKKPFFVARFVLGLTDYEMGIQDFNDFCYEYQYFGSQVTQQEINLTPEEKGELLKALQDNYANARVYRYNYFYNNCTTKARDIILKSINGKIEYKNAIDKSVSFRDLIHGCNANYSWASFGNDLLLGFKADMQTTREEQQFLPDNLMRDFGQAKIVSADGSARPLVKNTEIIVKGNDHAIAGKTKVTPQFVFITLLLLIAAIVVAEFKTKKRFLWVDISLLLASGLAGLILFVMLFSEHPTTSTNLQIFILCPLNLYWAIYIIKNKRNERKLRKAWTFLSIMLCIGLSGRLIQVYAEGMPLLALSLLLKNCCNLYATRKND
;
A
#
# COMPACT_ATOMS: atom_id res chain seq x y z
N MET A 1 -11.45 25.25 -6.93
CA MET A 1 -10.89 24.25 -7.84
C MET A 1 -10.46 24.99 -9.10
N LEU A 2 -9.17 25.11 -9.34
CA LEU A 2 -8.63 25.76 -10.55
C LEU A 2 -8.96 24.88 -11.76
N ASP A 3 -9.40 25.51 -12.83
CA ASP A 3 -9.79 24.82 -14.06
C ASP A 3 -8.64 24.90 -15.08
N ILE A 4 -8.07 23.74 -15.41
CA ILE A 4 -6.97 23.63 -16.40
C ILE A 4 -7.38 24.19 -17.79
N SER A 5 -8.66 24.22 -18.11
CA SER A 5 -9.15 24.80 -19.34
C SER A 5 -8.92 26.33 -19.42
N LYS A 6 -8.70 26.95 -18.25
CA LYS A 6 -8.35 28.39 -18.10
C LYS A 6 -6.84 28.66 -18.11
N ILE A 7 -6.00 27.60 -18.03
CA ILE A 7 -4.59 27.72 -18.39
C ILE A 7 -4.64 27.98 -19.89
N ALA A 8 -4.50 29.26 -20.26
CA ALA A 8 -4.81 29.77 -21.56
C ALA A 8 -4.46 28.76 -22.65
N ILE A 9 -5.48 28.20 -23.27
CA ILE A 9 -5.46 27.92 -24.68
C ILE A 9 -5.35 29.30 -25.34
N GLY A 10 -4.21 29.96 -25.15
CA GLY A 10 -3.74 30.93 -26.11
C GLY A 10 -3.74 30.15 -27.40
N ASN A 11 -4.60 30.53 -28.31
CA ASN A 11 -4.84 29.95 -29.63
C ASN A 11 -3.76 28.95 -30.05
N THR A 12 -4.13 27.70 -30.31
CA THR A 12 -3.28 26.58 -30.73
C THR A 12 -2.37 26.84 -31.95
N THR A 13 -2.22 28.07 -32.34
CA THR A 13 -1.47 28.51 -33.52
C THR A 13 -0.11 29.16 -33.24
N ASN A 14 0.26 29.44 -31.96
CA ASN A 14 1.50 30.19 -31.66
C ASN A 14 2.32 29.68 -30.50
N TYR A 15 2.55 28.34 -30.40
CA TYR A 15 3.62 27.84 -29.51
C TYR A 15 5.04 28.28 -29.91
N ALA A 16 5.18 28.87 -31.13
CA ALA A 16 6.43 29.42 -31.60
C ALA A 16 6.79 30.81 -31.03
N GLU A 17 5.87 31.48 -30.30
CA GLU A 17 6.09 32.85 -29.80
C GLU A 17 6.24 32.97 -28.29
N THR A 18 5.96 31.90 -27.50
CA THR A 18 6.37 31.90 -26.09
C THR A 18 7.86 31.59 -26.01
N PRO A 19 8.69 32.45 -25.36
CA PRO A 19 10.10 32.14 -25.19
C PRO A 19 10.23 30.74 -24.58
N ALA A 20 10.94 29.84 -25.24
CA ALA A 20 11.10 28.43 -24.82
C ALA A 20 11.58 28.26 -23.35
N ASP A 21 12.14 29.32 -22.78
CA ASP A 21 12.65 29.42 -21.41
C ASP A 21 11.60 29.84 -20.37
N SER A 22 10.35 30.22 -20.78
CA SER A 22 9.33 30.64 -19.82
C SER A 22 8.66 29.49 -19.08
N ILE A 23 8.61 28.29 -19.68
CA ILE A 23 7.94 27.11 -19.15
C ILE A 23 8.94 26.21 -18.44
N ARG A 24 8.61 25.87 -17.19
CA ARG A 24 9.32 24.89 -16.38
C ARG A 24 8.36 23.77 -15.94
N VAL A 25 8.78 22.53 -16.06
CA VAL A 25 8.06 21.37 -15.56
C VAL A 25 8.93 20.64 -14.55
N SER A 26 8.37 20.31 -13.40
CA SER A 26 9.11 19.65 -12.34
C SER A 26 8.33 18.50 -11.72
N LEU A 27 9.04 17.44 -11.35
CA LEU A 27 8.54 16.40 -10.47
C LEU A 27 8.69 16.90 -9.04
N LEU A 28 7.61 16.85 -8.27
CA LEU A 28 7.60 17.15 -6.85
C LEU A 28 7.53 15.84 -6.08
N THR A 29 8.46 15.65 -5.14
CA THR A 29 8.49 14.51 -4.22
C THR A 29 8.30 15.00 -2.81
N CYS A 30 7.23 14.54 -2.15
CA CYS A 30 6.85 14.94 -0.81
C CYS A 30 7.16 13.83 0.18
N SER A 31 7.85 14.15 1.25
CA SER A 31 8.13 13.19 2.30
C SER A 31 6.87 12.82 3.09
N PRO A 32 6.87 11.65 3.76
CA PRO A 32 5.78 11.24 4.64
C PRO A 32 5.50 12.26 5.76
N HIS A 33 4.26 12.23 6.27
CA HIS A 33 3.86 12.85 7.52
C HIS A 33 3.02 11.87 8.36
N ASP A 34 2.46 12.30 9.49
CA ASP A 34 1.91 11.43 10.53
C ASP A 34 0.60 10.70 10.19
N GLU A 35 -0.01 10.99 9.05
CA GLU A 35 -1.22 10.32 8.60
C GLU A 35 -0.90 8.99 7.92
N ILE A 36 -1.66 7.93 8.22
CA ILE A 36 -1.41 6.57 7.71
C ILE A 36 -1.34 6.51 6.18
N TYR A 37 -2.17 7.27 5.48
CA TYR A 37 -2.17 7.32 4.02
C TYR A 37 -0.97 8.05 3.43
N SER A 38 -0.27 8.87 4.21
CA SER A 38 0.90 9.64 3.78
C SER A 38 2.23 8.94 4.05
N LEU A 39 2.25 7.81 4.74
CA LEU A 39 3.47 7.10 5.14
C LEU A 39 4.39 6.71 3.98
N TYR A 40 3.87 6.73 2.78
CA TYR A 40 4.58 6.37 1.55
C TYR A 40 5.05 7.58 0.75
N GLY A 41 4.82 8.80 1.26
CA GLY A 41 5.07 10.03 0.55
C GLY A 41 4.05 10.32 -0.56
N HIS A 42 4.33 11.35 -1.35
CA HIS A 42 3.48 11.73 -2.47
C HIS A 42 4.33 12.23 -3.65
N THR A 43 3.80 12.08 -4.85
CA THR A 43 4.40 12.62 -6.09
C THR A 43 3.38 13.48 -6.82
N ALA A 44 3.81 14.67 -7.25
CA ALA A 44 3.01 15.59 -8.06
C ALA A 44 3.86 16.17 -9.19
N ILE A 45 3.20 16.84 -10.14
CA ILE A 45 3.85 17.54 -11.26
C ILE A 45 3.58 19.03 -11.10
N ARG A 46 4.63 19.86 -11.00
CA ARG A 46 4.51 21.32 -11.09
C ARG A 46 4.67 21.77 -12.53
N TYR A 47 3.74 22.60 -12.98
CA TYR A 47 3.82 23.33 -14.23
C TYR A 47 3.88 24.83 -13.93
N GLU A 48 5.00 25.45 -14.27
CA GLU A 48 5.25 26.88 -14.12
C GLU A 48 5.41 27.51 -15.51
N ASP A 49 4.61 28.53 -15.81
CA ASP A 49 4.79 29.37 -16.98
C ASP A 49 4.87 30.85 -16.55
N LYS A 50 6.06 31.43 -16.65
CA LYS A 50 6.33 32.82 -16.25
C LYS A 50 5.65 33.82 -17.16
N ALA A 51 5.42 33.49 -18.45
CA ALA A 51 4.81 34.37 -19.40
C ALA A 51 3.32 34.58 -19.11
N SER A 52 2.60 33.50 -18.82
CA SER A 52 1.18 33.54 -18.43
C SER A 52 0.96 33.74 -16.93
N LYS A 53 2.03 33.79 -16.11
CA LYS A 53 1.98 33.83 -14.64
C LYS A 53 1.19 32.65 -14.06
N THR A 54 1.28 31.50 -14.70
CA THR A 54 0.65 30.25 -14.23
C THR A 54 1.66 29.45 -13.44
N ASP A 55 1.31 29.07 -12.20
CA ASP A 55 2.12 28.22 -11.33
C ASP A 55 1.21 27.25 -10.56
N ILE A 56 1.12 26.03 -11.06
CA ILE A 56 0.17 25.05 -10.59
C ILE A 56 0.82 23.70 -10.33
N VAL A 57 0.19 22.94 -9.45
CA VAL A 57 0.54 21.55 -9.15
C VAL A 57 -0.59 20.63 -9.60
N VAL A 58 -0.22 19.63 -10.39
CA VAL A 58 -1.10 18.55 -10.82
C VAL A 58 -0.90 17.38 -9.88
N ASN A 59 -1.94 17.05 -9.13
CA ASN A 59 -1.97 15.95 -8.18
C ASN A 59 -2.77 14.79 -8.75
N TYR A 60 -2.16 13.60 -8.78
CA TYR A 60 -2.88 12.35 -8.96
C TYR A 60 -3.16 11.70 -7.60
N GLY A 61 -4.17 10.84 -7.53
CA GLY A 61 -4.48 10.14 -6.28
C GLY A 61 -5.35 10.92 -5.30
N MET A 62 -6.04 11.97 -5.75
CA MET A 62 -7.00 12.67 -4.92
C MET A 62 -8.24 11.80 -4.67
N PHE A 63 -8.66 11.73 -3.41
CA PHE A 63 -9.81 10.92 -3.00
C PHE A 63 -10.61 11.61 -1.89
N SER A 64 -11.80 11.06 -1.59
CA SER A 64 -12.63 11.56 -0.51
C SER A 64 -13.21 10.42 0.30
N PHE A 65 -12.95 10.42 1.61
CA PHE A 65 -13.57 9.51 2.58
C PHE A 65 -15.09 9.65 2.67
N LYS A 66 -15.66 10.76 2.16
CA LYS A 66 -17.12 11.02 2.17
C LYS A 66 -17.89 10.17 1.17
N LYS A 67 -17.21 9.50 0.23
CA LYS A 67 -17.88 8.59 -0.72
C LYS A 67 -18.45 7.37 0.02
N PRO A 68 -19.68 6.93 -0.27
CA PRO A 68 -20.28 5.78 0.40
C PRO A 68 -19.42 4.53 0.29
N PHE A 69 -19.31 3.79 1.39
CA PHE A 69 -18.56 2.54 1.47
C PHE A 69 -17.09 2.66 1.03
N PHE A 70 -16.45 3.83 1.21
CA PHE A 70 -15.08 4.07 0.75
C PHE A 70 -14.10 2.96 1.17
N VAL A 71 -14.08 2.59 2.46
CA VAL A 71 -13.18 1.55 2.97
C VAL A 71 -13.42 0.20 2.32
N ALA A 72 -14.70 -0.22 2.19
CA ALA A 72 -15.04 -1.49 1.54
C ALA A 72 -14.65 -1.49 0.06
N ARG A 73 -14.88 -0.40 -0.66
CA ARG A 73 -14.46 -0.24 -2.05
C ARG A 73 -12.95 -0.24 -2.19
N PHE A 74 -12.22 0.41 -1.27
CA PHE A 74 -10.76 0.39 -1.25
C PHE A 74 -10.22 -1.03 -1.07
N VAL A 75 -10.73 -1.76 -0.08
CA VAL A 75 -10.38 -3.16 0.19
C VAL A 75 -10.60 -4.05 -1.05
N LEU A 76 -11.69 -3.82 -1.78
CA LEU A 76 -12.01 -4.57 -3.01
C LEU A 76 -11.24 -4.09 -4.26
N GLY A 77 -10.44 -3.02 -4.17
CA GLY A 77 -9.78 -2.42 -5.33
C GLY A 77 -10.73 -1.66 -6.25
N LEU A 78 -11.93 -1.32 -5.77
CA LEU A 78 -12.98 -0.65 -6.53
C LEU A 78 -13.04 0.86 -6.29
N THR A 79 -11.95 1.44 -5.77
CA THR A 79 -11.91 2.88 -5.46
C THR A 79 -11.39 3.66 -6.64
N ASP A 80 -12.20 4.63 -7.07
CA ASP A 80 -11.81 5.58 -8.10
C ASP A 80 -11.24 6.84 -7.42
N TYR A 81 -10.06 7.22 -7.87
CA TYR A 81 -9.35 8.44 -7.48
C TYR A 81 -9.36 9.42 -8.65
N GLU A 82 -9.01 10.65 -8.40
CA GLU A 82 -9.05 11.67 -9.44
C GLU A 82 -7.76 12.50 -9.49
N MET A 83 -7.52 13.07 -10.67
CA MET A 83 -6.55 14.11 -10.90
C MET A 83 -7.11 15.43 -10.41
N GLY A 84 -6.35 16.18 -9.63
CA GLY A 84 -6.68 17.52 -9.17
C GLY A 84 -5.61 18.53 -9.50
N ILE A 85 -5.96 19.81 -9.42
CA ILE A 85 -5.07 20.92 -9.67
C ILE A 85 -5.14 21.88 -8.50
N GLN A 86 -3.99 22.34 -8.06
CA GLN A 86 -3.82 23.22 -6.93
C GLN A 86 -2.85 24.33 -7.27
N ASP A 87 -3.00 25.52 -6.68
CA ASP A 87 -1.98 26.58 -6.75
C ASP A 87 -0.70 26.10 -6.07
N PHE A 88 0.45 26.48 -6.60
CA PHE A 88 1.74 26.03 -6.07
C PHE A 88 2.01 26.55 -4.64
N ASN A 89 1.60 27.79 -4.32
CA ASN A 89 1.79 28.33 -2.98
C ASN A 89 0.89 27.61 -1.96
N ASP A 90 -0.36 27.29 -2.34
CA ASP A 90 -1.28 26.53 -1.50
C ASP A 90 -0.73 25.12 -1.24
N PHE A 91 -0.15 24.49 -2.26
CA PHE A 91 0.53 23.20 -2.15
C PHE A 91 1.71 23.27 -1.17
N CYS A 92 2.59 24.26 -1.32
CA CYS A 92 3.73 24.44 -0.42
C CYS A 92 3.29 24.71 1.03
N TYR A 93 2.24 25.51 1.22
CA TYR A 93 1.68 25.79 2.54
C TYR A 93 1.13 24.52 3.21
N GLU A 94 0.42 23.67 2.47
CA GLU A 94 -0.10 22.39 2.96
C GLU A 94 1.03 21.50 3.50
N TYR A 95 2.11 21.30 2.72
CA TYR A 95 3.23 20.46 3.16
C TYR A 95 4.05 21.09 4.27
N GLN A 96 4.17 22.42 4.31
CA GLN A 96 4.78 23.12 5.42
C GLN A 96 3.97 22.94 6.71
N TYR A 97 2.64 22.98 6.63
CA TYR A 97 1.75 22.74 7.76
C TYR A 97 1.93 21.33 8.34
N PHE A 98 2.06 20.31 7.48
CA PHE A 98 2.35 18.94 7.91
C PHE A 98 3.81 18.71 8.34
N GLY A 99 4.70 19.67 8.13
CA GLY A 99 6.13 19.50 8.39
C GLY A 99 6.84 18.56 7.43
N SER A 100 6.23 18.28 6.28
CA SER A 100 6.78 17.41 5.24
C SER A 100 7.73 18.17 4.33
N GLN A 101 8.84 17.53 3.95
CA GLN A 101 9.75 18.07 2.94
C GLN A 101 9.15 17.93 1.54
N VAL A 102 9.33 18.97 0.72
CA VAL A 102 9.06 18.87 -0.73
C VAL A 102 10.36 19.11 -1.48
N THR A 103 10.76 18.10 -2.25
CA THR A 103 11.91 18.14 -3.17
C THR A 103 11.40 18.30 -4.59
N GLN A 104 11.91 19.30 -5.30
CA GLN A 104 11.61 19.59 -6.69
C GLN A 104 12.74 19.12 -7.59
N GLN A 105 12.42 18.40 -8.65
CA GLN A 105 13.34 18.03 -9.73
C GLN A 105 12.86 18.62 -11.04
N GLU A 106 13.56 19.62 -11.58
CA GLU A 106 13.26 20.19 -12.90
C GLU A 106 13.58 19.17 -14.00
N ILE A 107 12.57 18.79 -14.79
CA ILE A 107 12.71 17.83 -15.88
C ILE A 107 13.28 18.52 -17.13
N ASN A 108 14.30 17.91 -17.73
CA ASN A 108 15.03 18.45 -18.88
C ASN A 108 14.30 18.19 -20.21
N LEU A 109 13.14 18.80 -20.38
CA LEU A 109 12.30 18.69 -21.57
C LEU A 109 12.67 19.73 -22.62
N THR A 110 12.59 19.35 -23.91
CA THR A 110 12.61 20.29 -25.03
C THR A 110 11.29 21.10 -25.10
N PRO A 111 11.21 22.21 -25.85
CA PRO A 111 9.95 22.95 -26.04
C PRO A 111 8.81 22.06 -26.55
N GLU A 112 9.10 21.17 -27.49
CA GLU A 112 8.15 20.24 -28.07
C GLU A 112 7.65 19.25 -27.03
N GLU A 113 8.56 18.66 -26.23
CA GLU A 113 8.22 17.73 -25.15
C GLU A 113 7.39 18.40 -24.03
N LYS A 114 7.65 19.69 -23.73
CA LYS A 114 6.81 20.47 -22.80
C LYS A 114 5.40 20.65 -23.37
N GLY A 115 5.26 20.91 -24.65
CA GLY A 115 3.98 21.03 -25.35
C GLY A 115 3.20 19.70 -25.31
N GLU A 116 3.84 18.57 -25.61
CA GLU A 116 3.24 17.24 -25.55
C GLU A 116 2.79 16.88 -24.12
N LEU A 117 3.61 17.20 -23.11
CA LEU A 117 3.24 16.97 -21.72
C LEU A 117 2.03 17.80 -21.30
N LEU A 118 2.01 19.10 -21.62
CA LEU A 118 0.87 19.97 -21.31
C LEU A 118 -0.41 19.46 -21.98
N LYS A 119 -0.35 19.09 -23.24
CA LYS A 119 -1.48 18.49 -23.97
C LYS A 119 -1.95 17.21 -23.29
N ALA A 120 -1.02 16.31 -22.91
CA ALA A 120 -1.36 15.07 -22.22
C ALA A 120 -2.02 15.32 -20.86
N LEU A 121 -1.57 16.34 -20.09
CA LEU A 121 -2.19 16.74 -18.83
C LEU A 121 -3.61 17.29 -19.04
N GLN A 122 -3.81 18.14 -20.07
CA GLN A 122 -5.11 18.68 -20.43
C GLN A 122 -6.09 17.58 -20.87
N ASP A 123 -5.64 16.67 -21.74
CA ASP A 123 -6.45 15.54 -22.20
C ASP A 123 -6.83 14.60 -21.02
N ASN A 124 -5.91 14.36 -20.10
CA ASN A 124 -6.17 13.58 -18.91
C ASN A 124 -7.21 14.26 -18.01
N TYR A 125 -7.09 15.56 -17.80
CA TYR A 125 -8.03 16.32 -16.98
C TYR A 125 -9.44 16.35 -17.60
N ALA A 126 -9.53 16.54 -18.92
CA ALA A 126 -10.80 16.62 -19.64
C ALA A 126 -11.50 15.26 -19.78
N ASN A 127 -10.76 14.20 -20.12
CA ASN A 127 -11.32 12.93 -20.59
C ASN A 127 -11.05 11.73 -19.67
N ALA A 128 -10.03 11.79 -18.80
CA ALA A 128 -9.59 10.67 -17.96
C ALA A 128 -9.24 11.09 -16.52
N ARG A 129 -9.92 12.16 -16.04
CA ARG A 129 -9.68 12.72 -14.72
C ARG A 129 -9.87 11.71 -13.60
N VAL A 130 -10.92 10.89 -13.69
CA VAL A 130 -11.24 9.83 -12.73
C VAL A 130 -10.66 8.52 -13.24
N TYR A 131 -9.95 7.81 -12.36
CA TYR A 131 -9.31 6.55 -12.74
C TYR A 131 -9.36 5.54 -11.59
N ARG A 132 -9.31 4.23 -11.93
CA ARG A 132 -9.21 3.15 -10.96
C ARG A 132 -7.84 3.16 -10.30
N TYR A 133 -7.84 3.42 -8.99
CA TYR A 133 -6.60 3.46 -8.21
C TYR A 133 -6.09 2.05 -7.92
N ASN A 134 -4.79 1.84 -8.09
CA ASN A 134 -4.10 0.65 -7.61
C ASN A 134 -2.83 1.07 -6.88
N TYR A 135 -2.69 0.59 -5.65
CA TYR A 135 -1.64 1.02 -4.74
C TYR A 135 -0.22 0.87 -5.31
N PHE A 136 0.06 -0.24 -6.00
CA PHE A 136 1.39 -0.52 -6.56
C PHE A 136 1.54 -0.13 -8.03
N TYR A 137 0.47 -0.20 -8.80
CA TYR A 137 0.54 -0.14 -10.26
C TYR A 137 -0.10 1.08 -10.90
N ASN A 138 -0.97 1.80 -10.17
CA ASN A 138 -1.68 2.96 -10.71
C ASN A 138 -1.98 3.99 -9.61
N ASN A 139 -0.90 4.49 -8.97
CA ASN A 139 -0.94 5.47 -7.89
C ASN A 139 -0.47 6.86 -8.36
N CYS A 140 -0.33 7.82 -7.44
CA CYS A 140 0.13 9.17 -7.75
C CYS A 140 1.51 9.18 -8.43
N THR A 141 2.43 8.34 -7.98
CA THR A 141 3.80 8.27 -8.46
C THR A 141 3.89 7.65 -9.85
N THR A 142 3.24 6.50 -10.06
CA THR A 142 3.25 5.82 -11.36
C THR A 142 2.55 6.66 -12.43
N LYS A 143 1.45 7.34 -12.08
CA LYS A 143 0.75 8.27 -13.00
C LYS A 143 1.63 9.43 -13.40
N ALA A 144 2.29 10.10 -12.46
CA ALA A 144 3.21 11.20 -12.73
C ALA A 144 4.40 10.73 -13.58
N ARG A 145 5.01 9.59 -13.24
CA ARG A 145 6.07 8.96 -14.02
C ARG A 145 5.64 8.73 -15.47
N ASP A 146 4.54 8.01 -15.65
CA ASP A 146 4.12 7.54 -16.97
C ASP A 146 3.78 8.69 -17.91
N ILE A 147 3.14 9.76 -17.42
CA ILE A 147 2.79 10.91 -18.25
C ILE A 147 4.05 11.72 -18.63
N ILE A 148 5.02 11.88 -17.72
CA ILE A 148 6.29 12.53 -18.02
C ILE A 148 7.08 11.72 -19.05
N LEU A 149 7.27 10.42 -18.81
CA LEU A 149 8.07 9.57 -19.70
C LEU A 149 7.46 9.45 -21.10
N LYS A 150 6.11 9.44 -21.20
CA LYS A 150 5.41 9.38 -22.48
C LYS A 150 5.61 10.63 -23.35
N SER A 151 5.88 11.78 -22.75
CA SER A 151 6.10 13.06 -23.47
C SER A 151 7.53 13.24 -23.96
N ILE A 152 8.47 12.35 -23.57
CA ILE A 152 9.88 12.44 -23.90
C ILE A 152 10.19 11.75 -25.23
N ASN A 153 10.86 12.48 -26.14
CA ASN A 153 11.40 11.93 -27.37
C ASN A 153 12.79 11.36 -27.14
N GLY A 154 12.84 10.05 -26.83
CA GLY A 154 14.10 9.36 -26.58
C GLY A 154 13.93 8.17 -25.63
N LYS A 155 15.00 7.44 -25.44
CA LYS A 155 15.06 6.31 -24.52
C LYS A 155 15.59 6.76 -23.18
N ILE A 156 14.96 6.35 -22.11
CA ILE A 156 15.46 6.60 -20.74
C ILE A 156 16.46 5.53 -20.35
N GLU A 157 17.66 5.96 -19.99
CA GLU A 157 18.70 5.10 -19.47
C GLU A 157 19.02 5.47 -18.01
N TYR A 158 18.80 4.50 -17.12
CA TYR A 158 19.09 4.64 -15.69
C TYR A 158 20.52 4.17 -15.41
N LYS A 159 21.31 4.99 -14.74
CA LYS A 159 22.70 4.67 -14.40
C LYS A 159 22.84 3.83 -13.13
N ASN A 160 21.95 4.05 -12.17
CA ASN A 160 21.98 3.35 -10.89
C ASN A 160 21.53 1.89 -11.06
N ALA A 161 22.17 0.99 -10.33
CA ALA A 161 21.62 -0.36 -10.15
C ALA A 161 20.43 -0.34 -9.20
N ILE A 162 19.53 -1.31 -9.37
CA ILE A 162 18.48 -1.59 -8.40
C ILE A 162 18.80 -2.88 -7.65
N ASP A 163 18.32 -2.99 -6.44
CA ASP A 163 18.28 -4.26 -5.74
C ASP A 163 17.08 -5.07 -6.26
N LYS A 164 17.37 -6.10 -7.05
CA LYS A 164 16.36 -6.99 -7.62
C LYS A 164 15.84 -8.01 -6.62
N SER A 165 16.44 -8.15 -5.44
CA SER A 165 15.95 -9.07 -4.41
C SER A 165 14.78 -8.51 -3.60
N VAL A 166 14.53 -7.21 -3.71
CA VAL A 166 13.49 -6.49 -2.94
C VAL A 166 12.10 -6.80 -3.47
N SER A 167 11.19 -7.13 -2.57
CA SER A 167 9.76 -7.33 -2.85
C SER A 167 8.95 -6.07 -2.58
N PHE A 168 7.66 -6.06 -3.03
CA PHE A 168 6.74 -4.98 -2.65
C PHE A 168 6.57 -4.88 -1.13
N ARG A 169 6.54 -6.02 -0.42
CA ARG A 169 6.41 -6.03 1.05
C ARG A 169 7.62 -5.39 1.71
N ASP A 170 8.84 -5.68 1.26
CA ASP A 170 10.06 -5.06 1.80
C ASP A 170 10.05 -3.54 1.63
N LEU A 171 9.61 -3.06 0.46
CA LEU A 171 9.48 -1.63 0.17
C LEU A 171 8.48 -0.95 1.11
N ILE A 172 7.32 -1.58 1.37
CA ILE A 172 6.31 -1.07 2.30
C ILE A 172 6.84 -1.07 3.74
N HIS A 173 7.54 -2.14 4.16
CA HIS A 173 8.11 -2.21 5.49
C HIS A 173 9.11 -1.09 5.75
N GLY A 174 9.88 -0.69 4.73
CA GLY A 174 10.76 0.48 4.82
C GLY A 174 10.02 1.76 5.20
N CYS A 175 8.82 1.97 4.65
CA CYS A 175 7.98 3.13 4.94
C CYS A 175 7.27 3.02 6.30
N ASN A 176 6.92 1.82 6.74
CA ASN A 176 6.09 1.58 7.93
C ASN A 176 6.89 1.25 9.20
N ALA A 177 8.22 1.39 9.19
CA ALA A 177 9.09 0.93 10.28
C ALA A 177 8.71 1.43 11.68
N ASN A 178 8.05 2.59 11.77
CA ASN A 178 7.61 3.19 13.03
C ASN A 178 6.14 2.87 13.38
N TYR A 179 5.39 2.19 12.50
CA TYR A 179 3.95 1.97 12.60
C TYR A 179 3.61 0.48 12.55
N SER A 180 3.95 -0.28 13.60
CA SER A 180 3.83 -1.74 13.63
C SER A 180 2.40 -2.26 13.34
N TRP A 181 1.35 -1.53 13.76
CA TRP A 181 -0.03 -1.91 13.45
C TRP A 181 -0.43 -1.63 12.00
N ALA A 182 0.13 -0.59 11.37
CA ALA A 182 -0.06 -0.36 9.94
C ALA A 182 0.67 -1.44 9.12
N SER A 183 1.90 -1.79 9.50
CA SER A 183 2.64 -2.93 8.91
C SER A 183 1.86 -4.23 9.07
N PHE A 184 1.33 -4.51 10.27
CA PHE A 184 0.50 -5.69 10.52
C PHE A 184 -0.73 -5.74 9.61
N GLY A 185 -1.44 -4.61 9.47
CA GLY A 185 -2.62 -4.52 8.59
C GLY A 185 -2.27 -4.77 7.13
N ASN A 186 -1.20 -4.18 6.62
CA ASN A 186 -0.72 -4.41 5.27
C ASN A 186 -0.32 -5.87 5.06
N ASP A 187 0.47 -6.44 5.96
CA ASP A 187 0.93 -7.82 5.88
C ASP A 187 -0.21 -8.83 5.96
N LEU A 188 -1.25 -8.49 6.72
CA LEU A 188 -2.46 -9.31 6.81
C LEU A 188 -3.21 -9.36 5.48
N LEU A 189 -3.28 -8.24 4.76
CA LEU A 189 -4.04 -8.13 3.51
C LEU A 189 -3.23 -8.59 2.29
N LEU A 190 -1.91 -8.45 2.32
CA LEU A 190 -1.02 -8.83 1.21
C LEU A 190 -0.83 -10.34 1.14
N GLY A 191 -1.00 -10.89 -0.05
CA GLY A 191 -0.75 -12.28 -0.37
C GLY A 191 0.68 -12.55 -0.86
N PHE A 192 0.92 -13.77 -1.30
CA PHE A 192 2.22 -14.25 -1.79
C PHE A 192 2.84 -13.39 -2.91
N LYS A 193 2.02 -12.82 -3.80
CA LYS A 193 2.54 -11.97 -4.88
C LYS A 193 3.29 -10.74 -4.39
N ALA A 194 2.99 -10.24 -3.19
CA ALA A 194 3.70 -9.13 -2.61
C ALA A 194 5.13 -9.49 -2.14
N ASP A 195 5.44 -10.79 -2.04
CA ASP A 195 6.75 -11.33 -1.64
C ASP A 195 7.65 -11.64 -2.84
N MET A 196 7.14 -11.46 -4.07
CA MET A 196 7.92 -11.68 -5.29
C MET A 196 8.87 -10.53 -5.54
N GLN A 197 10.01 -10.83 -6.18
CA GLN A 197 10.99 -9.84 -6.60
C GLN A 197 10.36 -8.82 -7.55
N THR A 198 10.76 -7.55 -7.39
CA THR A 198 10.25 -6.43 -8.16
C THR A 198 11.22 -5.94 -9.22
N THR A 199 10.68 -5.45 -10.32
CA THR A 199 11.42 -4.73 -11.37
C THR A 199 11.67 -3.28 -10.94
N ARG A 200 12.53 -2.55 -11.66
CA ARG A 200 12.72 -1.09 -11.45
C ARG A 200 11.41 -0.34 -11.55
N GLU A 201 10.64 -0.61 -12.58
CA GLU A 201 9.38 0.07 -12.83
C GLU A 201 8.38 -0.15 -11.69
N GLU A 202 8.34 -1.38 -11.16
CA GLU A 202 7.53 -1.71 -9.99
C GLU A 202 8.03 -1.02 -8.71
N GLN A 203 9.35 -0.92 -8.48
CA GLN A 203 9.90 -0.20 -7.32
C GLN A 203 9.60 1.31 -7.35
N GLN A 204 9.40 1.88 -8.53
CA GLN A 204 9.06 3.29 -8.75
C GLN A 204 7.60 3.65 -8.36
N PHE A 205 6.82 2.75 -7.76
CA PHE A 205 5.56 3.16 -7.14
C PHE A 205 5.77 4.05 -5.91
N LEU A 206 6.96 3.98 -5.30
CA LEU A 206 7.35 4.85 -4.19
C LEU A 206 7.97 6.15 -4.71
N PRO A 207 7.56 7.31 -4.18
CA PRO A 207 8.06 8.63 -4.57
C PRO A 207 9.59 8.74 -4.49
N ASP A 208 10.21 8.29 -3.40
CA ASP A 208 11.65 8.38 -3.20
C ASP A 208 12.44 7.52 -4.20
N ASN A 209 11.92 6.35 -4.57
CA ASN A 209 12.54 5.51 -5.58
C ASN A 209 12.49 6.17 -6.97
N LEU A 210 11.34 6.77 -7.32
CA LEU A 210 11.20 7.50 -8.58
C LEU A 210 12.12 8.71 -8.60
N MET A 211 12.14 9.52 -7.54
CA MET A 211 13.02 10.69 -7.41
C MET A 211 14.50 10.31 -7.57
N ARG A 212 14.94 9.27 -6.89
CA ARG A 212 16.32 8.77 -6.98
C ARG A 212 16.67 8.32 -8.41
N ASP A 213 15.79 7.55 -9.04
CA ASP A 213 16.00 7.01 -10.36
C ASP A 213 16.02 8.12 -11.42
N PHE A 214 15.09 9.08 -11.36
CA PHE A 214 15.04 10.24 -12.27
C PHE A 214 16.29 11.11 -12.14
N GLY A 215 16.77 11.36 -10.91
CA GLY A 215 17.97 12.14 -10.65
C GLY A 215 19.26 11.55 -11.25
N GLN A 216 19.27 10.26 -11.59
CA GLN A 216 20.42 9.57 -12.17
C GLN A 216 20.19 9.10 -13.61
N ALA A 217 19.02 9.39 -14.19
CA ALA A 217 18.67 8.98 -15.53
C ALA A 217 19.17 9.95 -16.60
N LYS A 218 19.31 9.42 -17.81
CA LYS A 218 19.58 10.18 -19.04
C LYS A 218 18.51 9.91 -20.07
N ILE A 219 18.24 10.91 -20.89
CA ILE A 219 17.46 10.80 -22.13
C ILE A 219 18.48 10.60 -23.27
N VAL A 220 18.35 9.53 -24.02
CA VAL A 220 19.15 9.24 -25.20
C VAL A 220 18.27 9.41 -26.43
N SER A 221 18.58 10.39 -27.25
CA SER A 221 17.86 10.69 -28.48
C SER A 221 18.22 9.70 -29.62
N ALA A 222 17.42 9.70 -30.69
CA ALA A 222 17.63 8.78 -31.83
C ALA A 222 18.96 9.00 -32.57
N ASP A 223 19.52 10.20 -32.49
CA ASP A 223 20.84 10.56 -33.07
C ASP A 223 22.04 10.14 -32.17
N GLY A 224 21.76 9.50 -31.02
CA GLY A 224 22.76 9.09 -30.04
C GLY A 224 23.19 10.17 -29.05
N SER A 225 22.70 11.40 -29.17
CA SER A 225 22.93 12.44 -28.17
C SER A 225 22.26 12.10 -26.84
N ALA A 226 22.90 12.47 -25.72
CA ALA A 226 22.38 12.17 -24.40
C ALA A 226 22.37 13.42 -23.53
N ARG A 227 21.24 13.64 -22.82
CA ARG A 227 21.09 14.69 -21.82
C ARG A 227 20.60 14.12 -20.49
N PRO A 228 20.92 14.74 -19.34
CA PRO A 228 20.34 14.32 -18.06
C PRO A 228 18.81 14.48 -18.09
N LEU A 229 18.07 13.56 -17.46
CA LEU A 229 16.62 13.65 -17.33
C LEU A 229 16.21 14.82 -16.40
N VAL A 230 16.98 15.06 -15.36
CA VAL A 230 16.77 16.15 -14.38
C VAL A 230 17.87 17.19 -14.55
N LYS A 231 17.49 18.46 -14.70
CA LYS A 231 18.41 19.59 -14.80
C LYS A 231 18.92 20.03 -13.44
N ASN A 232 18.01 20.16 -12.50
CA ASN A 232 18.27 20.67 -11.15
C ASN A 232 17.39 19.96 -10.12
N THR A 233 17.90 19.84 -8.90
CA THR A 233 17.18 19.32 -7.75
C THR A 233 17.31 20.30 -6.60
N GLU A 234 16.19 20.72 -6.02
CA GLU A 234 16.14 21.66 -4.91
C GLU A 234 15.07 21.29 -3.87
N ILE A 235 15.31 21.66 -2.61
CA ILE A 235 14.32 21.52 -1.55
C ILE A 235 13.54 22.82 -1.49
N ILE A 236 12.25 22.78 -1.86
CA ILE A 236 11.37 23.95 -1.88
C ILE A 236 10.58 24.14 -0.58
N VAL A 237 10.29 23.05 0.13
CA VAL A 237 9.75 23.07 1.49
C VAL A 237 10.66 22.21 2.37
N LYS A 238 11.19 22.77 3.44
CA LYS A 238 12.00 22.02 4.42
C LYS A 238 11.09 21.22 5.33
N GLY A 239 11.35 19.94 5.47
CA GLY A 239 10.71 19.08 6.46
C GLY A 239 11.18 19.38 7.87
N ASN A 240 10.44 18.91 8.86
CA ASN A 240 10.86 18.89 10.25
C ASN A 240 10.90 17.45 10.78
N ASP A 241 11.73 17.22 11.82
CA ASP A 241 11.92 15.87 12.40
C ASP A 241 10.70 15.36 13.19
N HIS A 242 9.67 16.20 13.35
CA HIS A 242 8.44 15.88 14.08
C HIS A 242 7.29 15.44 13.18
N ALA A 243 7.50 15.42 11.86
CA ALA A 243 6.47 15.03 10.90
C ALA A 243 6.05 13.57 11.00
N ILE A 244 6.79 12.74 11.73
CA ILE A 244 6.53 11.30 11.88
C ILE A 244 6.38 10.96 13.37
N ALA A 245 5.24 10.39 13.76
CA ALA A 245 4.96 9.99 15.14
C ALA A 245 5.94 8.93 15.65
N GLY A 246 6.05 8.92 16.97
CA GLY A 246 6.87 7.96 17.68
C GLY A 246 6.40 6.51 17.54
N LYS A 247 7.30 5.56 17.82
CA LYS A 247 7.03 4.11 17.75
C LYS A 247 5.86 3.70 18.64
N THR A 248 5.03 2.82 18.13
CA THR A 248 3.93 2.21 18.88
C THR A 248 4.46 1.41 20.07
N LYS A 249 3.99 1.71 21.29
CA LYS A 249 4.45 1.05 22.53
C LYS A 249 3.99 -0.42 22.62
N VAL A 250 2.79 -0.74 22.13
CA VAL A 250 2.22 -2.09 22.14
C VAL A 250 2.21 -2.61 20.72
N THR A 251 3.11 -3.55 20.41
CA THR A 251 3.24 -4.15 19.07
C THR A 251 2.27 -5.33 18.89
N PRO A 252 1.93 -5.70 17.64
CA PRO A 252 1.16 -6.92 17.36
C PRO A 252 1.82 -8.16 17.95
N GLN A 253 3.13 -8.29 17.86
CA GLN A 253 3.87 -9.42 18.44
C GLN A 253 3.67 -9.53 19.95
N PHE A 254 3.74 -8.42 20.69
CA PHE A 254 3.49 -8.40 22.13
C PHE A 254 2.07 -8.89 22.45
N VAL A 255 1.07 -8.45 21.69
CA VAL A 255 -0.33 -8.89 21.88
C VAL A 255 -0.47 -10.39 21.65
N PHE A 256 0.12 -10.94 20.58
CA PHE A 256 0.00 -12.36 20.28
C PHE A 256 0.86 -13.25 21.19
N ILE A 257 1.99 -12.78 21.71
CA ILE A 257 2.72 -13.47 22.78
C ILE A 257 1.86 -13.54 24.03
N THR A 258 1.25 -12.43 24.44
CA THR A 258 0.37 -12.38 25.61
C THR A 258 -0.82 -13.33 25.44
N LEU A 259 -1.43 -13.38 24.26
CA LEU A 259 -2.50 -14.32 23.94
C LEU A 259 -2.03 -15.76 24.06
N LEU A 260 -0.87 -16.11 23.52
CA LEU A 260 -0.32 -17.47 23.60
C LEU A 260 -0.10 -17.89 25.07
N LEU A 261 0.48 -17.03 25.89
CA LEU A 261 0.70 -17.30 27.32
C LEU A 261 -0.63 -17.46 28.07
N LEU A 262 -1.62 -16.64 27.76
CA LEU A 262 -2.97 -16.76 28.34
C LEU A 262 -3.63 -18.07 27.95
N ILE A 263 -3.55 -18.47 26.69
CA ILE A 263 -4.10 -19.76 26.23
C ILE A 263 -3.35 -20.93 26.87
N ALA A 264 -2.03 -20.86 27.02
CA ALA A 264 -1.27 -21.88 27.74
C ALA A 264 -1.71 -22.02 29.22
N ALA A 265 -1.92 -20.90 29.91
CA ALA A 265 -2.45 -20.91 31.28
C ALA A 265 -3.86 -21.52 31.36
N ILE A 266 -4.75 -21.19 30.38
CA ILE A 266 -6.09 -21.79 30.29
C ILE A 266 -5.99 -23.31 30.08
N VAL A 267 -5.13 -23.78 29.21
CA VAL A 267 -4.92 -25.21 28.95
C VAL A 267 -4.44 -25.92 30.23
N VAL A 268 -3.49 -25.33 30.96
CA VAL A 268 -3.06 -25.89 32.27
C VAL A 268 -4.21 -25.94 33.28
N ALA A 269 -5.06 -24.89 33.32
CA ALA A 269 -6.23 -24.87 34.17
C ALA A 269 -7.25 -25.96 33.79
N GLU A 270 -7.48 -26.20 32.50
CA GLU A 270 -8.35 -27.30 32.02
C GLU A 270 -7.82 -28.69 32.42
N PHE A 271 -6.49 -28.92 32.32
CA PHE A 271 -5.89 -30.16 32.78
C PHE A 271 -6.04 -30.37 34.28
N LYS A 272 -5.81 -29.32 35.09
CA LYS A 272 -5.93 -29.39 36.55
C LYS A 272 -7.36 -29.59 37.02
N THR A 273 -8.32 -28.86 36.44
CA THR A 273 -9.72 -28.87 36.82
C THR A 273 -10.52 -29.99 36.16
N LYS A 274 -9.97 -30.65 35.14
CA LYS A 274 -10.65 -31.61 34.27
C LYS A 274 -11.93 -31.04 33.60
N LYS A 275 -12.01 -29.72 33.49
CA LYS A 275 -13.15 -29.01 32.86
C LYS A 275 -12.67 -28.39 31.55
N ARG A 276 -13.47 -28.49 30.46
CA ARG A 276 -13.24 -27.84 29.19
C ARG A 276 -13.90 -26.45 29.17
N PHE A 277 -13.15 -25.42 28.80
CA PHE A 277 -13.65 -24.05 28.68
C PHE A 277 -14.02 -23.77 27.25
N LEU A 278 -15.02 -24.48 26.69
CA LEU A 278 -15.46 -24.37 25.30
C LEU A 278 -15.82 -22.94 24.86
N TRP A 279 -16.18 -22.08 25.82
CA TRP A 279 -16.44 -20.66 25.49
C TRP A 279 -15.20 -19.95 24.97
N VAL A 280 -13.99 -20.34 25.43
CA VAL A 280 -12.71 -19.81 24.92
C VAL A 280 -12.54 -20.22 23.45
N ASP A 281 -12.76 -21.51 23.15
CA ASP A 281 -12.67 -22.04 21.79
C ASP A 281 -13.64 -21.32 20.84
N ILE A 282 -14.88 -21.17 21.29
CA ILE A 282 -15.93 -20.49 20.53
C ILE A 282 -15.54 -19.04 20.25
N SER A 283 -15.05 -18.32 21.27
CA SER A 283 -14.61 -16.92 21.11
C SER A 283 -13.46 -16.79 20.12
N LEU A 284 -12.46 -17.68 20.21
CA LEU A 284 -11.31 -17.70 19.29
C LEU A 284 -11.75 -18.02 17.85
N LEU A 285 -12.65 -19.00 17.68
CA LEU A 285 -13.18 -19.35 16.36
C LEU A 285 -14.04 -18.24 15.76
N LEU A 286 -14.85 -17.56 16.56
CA LEU A 286 -15.64 -16.42 16.09
C LEU A 286 -14.72 -15.26 15.69
N ALA A 287 -13.75 -14.88 16.52
CA ALA A 287 -12.82 -13.79 16.22
C ALA A 287 -11.99 -14.09 14.96
N SER A 288 -11.38 -15.28 14.88
CA SER A 288 -10.58 -15.69 13.72
C SER A 288 -11.44 -15.86 12.45
N GLY A 289 -12.66 -16.32 12.58
CA GLY A 289 -13.59 -16.47 11.48
C GLY A 289 -14.09 -15.12 10.92
N LEU A 290 -14.38 -14.16 11.79
CA LEU A 290 -14.74 -12.79 11.36
C LEU A 290 -13.58 -12.11 10.65
N ALA A 291 -12.36 -12.20 11.19
CA ALA A 291 -11.16 -11.72 10.50
C ALA A 291 -10.94 -12.45 9.16
N GLY A 292 -11.24 -13.74 9.13
CA GLY A 292 -11.16 -14.58 7.93
C GLY A 292 -12.15 -14.16 6.82
N LEU A 293 -13.30 -13.60 7.17
CA LEU A 293 -14.22 -13.04 6.16
C LEU A 293 -13.56 -11.89 5.39
N ILE A 294 -12.78 -11.05 6.07
CA ILE A 294 -12.06 -9.95 5.41
C ILE A 294 -11.05 -10.54 4.42
N LEU A 295 -10.23 -11.52 4.84
CA LEU A 295 -9.28 -12.18 3.94
C LEU A 295 -9.98 -12.89 2.78
N PHE A 296 -11.11 -13.51 3.03
CA PHE A 296 -11.90 -14.16 1.97
C PHE A 296 -12.39 -13.17 0.93
N VAL A 297 -12.90 -12.02 1.36
CA VAL A 297 -13.32 -10.94 0.45
C VAL A 297 -12.13 -10.40 -0.35
N MET A 298 -10.93 -10.29 0.29
CA MET A 298 -9.71 -9.85 -0.38
C MET A 298 -9.23 -10.78 -1.50
N LEU A 299 -9.59 -12.06 -1.49
CA LEU A 299 -9.29 -12.96 -2.62
C LEU A 299 -9.96 -12.52 -3.94
N PHE A 300 -11.06 -11.77 -3.85
CA PHE A 300 -11.80 -11.23 -4.99
C PHE A 300 -11.48 -9.75 -5.26
N SER A 301 -10.51 -9.20 -4.55
CA SER A 301 -10.07 -7.82 -4.76
C SER A 301 -9.37 -7.66 -6.11
N GLU A 302 -9.60 -6.52 -6.77
CA GLU A 302 -8.89 -6.14 -7.99
C GLU A 302 -7.40 -5.77 -7.74
N HIS A 303 -6.95 -5.77 -6.48
CA HIS A 303 -5.53 -5.59 -6.16
C HIS A 303 -4.74 -6.87 -6.44
N PRO A 304 -3.81 -6.89 -7.42
CA PRO A 304 -3.11 -8.12 -7.83
C PRO A 304 -2.29 -8.77 -6.70
N THR A 305 -1.84 -7.97 -5.74
CA THR A 305 -0.96 -8.40 -4.64
C THR A 305 -1.69 -9.00 -3.45
N THR A 306 -3.03 -8.99 -3.42
CA THR A 306 -3.84 -9.52 -2.31
C THR A 306 -4.33 -10.96 -2.56
N SER A 307 -4.34 -11.39 -3.82
CA SER A 307 -4.71 -12.76 -4.18
C SER A 307 -3.70 -13.77 -3.61
N THR A 308 -4.13 -15.01 -3.38
CA THR A 308 -3.26 -16.09 -2.87
C THR A 308 -2.66 -15.76 -1.50
N ASN A 309 -3.52 -15.45 -0.52
CA ASN A 309 -3.10 -15.18 0.85
C ASN A 309 -3.24 -16.43 1.73
N LEU A 310 -2.11 -17.06 2.05
CA LEU A 310 -2.08 -18.32 2.80
C LEU A 310 -2.47 -18.16 4.28
N GLN A 311 -2.53 -16.94 4.80
CA GLN A 311 -3.01 -16.66 6.15
C GLN A 311 -4.50 -17.01 6.32
N ILE A 312 -5.25 -17.20 5.21
CA ILE A 312 -6.65 -17.63 5.23
C ILE A 312 -6.84 -19.02 5.87
N PHE A 313 -5.81 -19.84 5.92
CA PHE A 313 -5.87 -21.14 6.62
C PHE A 313 -5.82 -20.99 8.14
N ILE A 314 -5.28 -19.88 8.65
CA ILE A 314 -5.25 -19.52 10.07
C ILE A 314 -6.51 -18.74 10.42
N LEU A 315 -6.80 -17.68 9.67
CA LEU A 315 -8.02 -16.89 9.77
C LEU A 315 -9.06 -17.40 8.76
N CYS A 316 -9.62 -18.58 9.05
CA CYS A 316 -10.52 -19.22 8.11
C CYS A 316 -11.97 -18.79 8.37
N PRO A 317 -12.72 -18.29 7.36
CA PRO A 317 -14.12 -17.92 7.53
C PRO A 317 -14.99 -19.11 7.95
N LEU A 318 -14.58 -20.34 7.61
CA LEU A 318 -15.25 -21.57 8.09
C LEU A 318 -15.16 -21.76 9.59
N ASN A 319 -14.29 -21.03 10.31
CA ASN A 319 -14.26 -21.05 11.77
C ASN A 319 -15.60 -20.61 12.39
N LEU A 320 -16.37 -19.75 11.70
CA LEU A 320 -17.73 -19.38 12.12
C LEU A 320 -18.68 -20.58 12.08
N TYR A 321 -18.62 -21.37 11.01
CA TYR A 321 -19.38 -22.62 10.93
C TYR A 321 -18.96 -23.60 12.01
N TRP A 322 -17.66 -23.78 12.24
CA TRP A 322 -17.16 -24.71 13.25
C TRP A 322 -17.52 -24.28 14.66
N ALA A 323 -17.55 -22.97 14.97
CA ALA A 323 -18.03 -22.47 16.26
C ALA A 323 -19.48 -22.92 16.52
N ILE A 324 -20.36 -22.72 15.54
CA ILE A 324 -21.78 -23.16 15.64
C ILE A 324 -21.87 -24.68 15.72
N TYR A 325 -21.09 -25.41 14.93
CA TYR A 325 -21.06 -26.87 14.93
C TYR A 325 -20.66 -27.43 16.30
N ILE A 326 -19.65 -26.87 16.94
CA ILE A 326 -19.18 -27.27 18.27
C ILE A 326 -20.28 -26.99 19.33
N ILE A 327 -20.94 -25.84 19.29
CA ILE A 327 -22.06 -25.51 20.19
C ILE A 327 -23.16 -26.57 20.09
N LYS A 328 -23.58 -26.88 18.86
CA LYS A 328 -24.68 -27.84 18.60
C LYS A 328 -24.30 -29.28 18.99
N ASN A 329 -23.01 -29.64 18.93
CA ASN A 329 -22.55 -31.02 19.18
C ASN A 329 -21.73 -31.16 20.47
N LYS A 330 -21.84 -30.22 21.42
CA LYS A 330 -21.02 -30.15 22.64
C LYS A 330 -21.03 -31.44 23.52
N ARG A 331 -22.02 -32.30 23.35
CA ARG A 331 -22.17 -33.58 24.07
C ARG A 331 -21.73 -34.81 23.23
N ASN A 332 -21.33 -34.62 21.98
CA ASN A 332 -20.95 -35.71 21.06
C ASN A 332 -19.44 -35.68 20.82
N GLU A 333 -18.69 -36.45 21.63
CA GLU A 333 -17.23 -36.47 21.60
C GLU A 333 -16.65 -36.86 20.23
N ARG A 334 -17.27 -37.86 19.55
CA ARG A 334 -16.85 -38.30 18.21
C ARG A 334 -16.96 -37.18 17.16
N LYS A 335 -18.05 -36.38 17.21
CA LYS A 335 -18.24 -35.23 16.32
C LYS A 335 -17.26 -34.12 16.65
N LEU A 336 -17.03 -33.80 17.92
CA LEU A 336 -16.06 -32.83 18.37
C LEU A 336 -14.64 -33.22 17.94
N ARG A 337 -14.26 -34.48 18.07
CA ARG A 337 -12.94 -34.97 17.63
C ARG A 337 -12.71 -34.70 16.15
N LYS A 338 -13.70 -34.99 15.27
CA LYS A 338 -13.61 -34.71 13.85
C LYS A 338 -13.40 -33.20 13.57
N ALA A 339 -14.13 -32.35 14.30
CA ALA A 339 -13.99 -30.90 14.17
C ALA A 339 -12.58 -30.42 14.56
N TRP A 340 -12.09 -30.82 15.71
CA TRP A 340 -10.76 -30.44 16.20
C TRP A 340 -9.64 -30.99 15.31
N THR A 341 -9.78 -32.20 14.78
CA THR A 341 -8.82 -32.76 13.81
C THR A 341 -8.76 -31.93 12.55
N PHE A 342 -9.92 -31.59 11.96
CA PHE A 342 -9.97 -30.76 10.76
C PHE A 342 -9.34 -29.38 10.99
N LEU A 343 -9.74 -28.69 12.06
CA LEU A 343 -9.20 -27.38 12.44
C LEU A 343 -7.68 -27.41 12.66
N SER A 344 -7.17 -28.50 13.27
CA SER A 344 -5.72 -28.66 13.48
C SER A 344 -4.97 -28.86 12.15
N ILE A 345 -5.53 -29.62 11.22
CA ILE A 345 -4.93 -29.81 9.88
C ILE A 345 -4.86 -28.48 9.15
N MET A 346 -5.95 -27.69 9.16
CA MET A 346 -5.98 -26.38 8.53
C MET A 346 -4.92 -25.43 9.10
N LEU A 347 -4.74 -25.42 10.43
CA LEU A 347 -3.70 -24.62 11.08
C LEU A 347 -2.28 -25.09 10.73
N CYS A 348 -2.04 -26.39 10.61
CA CYS A 348 -0.75 -26.92 10.17
C CYS A 348 -0.44 -26.51 8.73
N ILE A 349 -1.43 -26.57 7.82
CA ILE A 349 -1.29 -26.05 6.45
C ILE A 349 -0.99 -24.56 6.47
N GLY A 350 -1.72 -23.77 7.28
CA GLY A 350 -1.48 -22.34 7.43
C GLY A 350 -0.07 -22.05 7.93
N LEU A 351 0.42 -22.76 8.93
CA LEU A 351 1.79 -22.58 9.45
C LEU A 351 2.85 -22.94 8.42
N SER A 352 2.66 -24.02 7.64
CA SER A 352 3.61 -24.38 6.57
C SER A 352 3.62 -23.37 5.42
N GLY A 353 2.53 -22.64 5.18
CA GLY A 353 2.48 -21.54 4.22
C GLY A 353 3.50 -20.43 4.48
N ARG A 354 3.98 -20.28 5.73
CA ARG A 354 5.05 -19.34 6.06
C ARG A 354 6.38 -19.61 5.36
N LEU A 355 6.59 -20.82 4.88
CA LEU A 355 7.78 -21.16 4.07
C LEU A 355 7.76 -20.48 2.68
N ILE A 356 6.59 -20.00 2.26
CA ILE A 356 6.37 -19.44 0.92
C ILE A 356 5.99 -17.96 0.99
N GLN A 357 5.20 -17.56 2.01
CA GLN A 357 4.67 -16.21 2.17
C GLN A 357 5.12 -15.61 3.50
N VAL A 358 5.50 -14.34 3.50
CA VAL A 358 5.72 -13.57 4.73
C VAL A 358 4.35 -13.26 5.36
N TYR A 359 4.20 -13.58 6.64
CA TYR A 359 2.96 -13.39 7.39
C TYR A 359 3.01 -12.13 8.26
N ALA A 360 1.85 -11.60 8.55
CA ALA A 360 1.71 -10.51 9.49
C ALA A 360 2.34 -10.86 10.86
N GLU A 361 2.92 -9.84 11.50
CA GLU A 361 3.63 -9.96 12.78
C GLU A 361 2.74 -10.64 13.84
N GLY A 362 3.21 -11.70 14.45
CA GLY A 362 2.46 -12.46 15.47
C GLY A 362 1.45 -13.47 14.91
N MET A 363 1.19 -13.54 13.62
CA MET A 363 0.25 -14.50 13.02
C MET A 363 0.62 -15.98 13.32
N PRO A 364 1.90 -16.39 13.28
CA PRO A 364 2.29 -17.73 13.71
C PRO A 364 2.00 -18.01 15.18
N LEU A 365 2.10 -17.01 16.04
CA LEU A 365 1.78 -17.14 17.47
C LEU A 365 0.27 -17.34 17.70
N LEU A 366 -0.55 -16.65 16.91
CA LEU A 366 -2.00 -16.88 16.89
C LEU A 366 -2.30 -18.33 16.46
N ALA A 367 -1.70 -18.79 15.37
CA ALA A 367 -1.89 -20.15 14.90
C ALA A 367 -1.46 -21.20 15.95
N LEU A 368 -0.33 -20.97 16.63
CA LEU A 368 0.12 -21.83 17.73
C LEU A 368 -0.85 -21.82 18.92
N SER A 369 -1.42 -20.65 19.26
CA SER A 369 -2.42 -20.54 20.32
C SER A 369 -3.67 -21.36 20.01
N LEU A 370 -4.18 -21.25 18.77
CA LEU A 370 -5.32 -22.05 18.29
C LEU A 370 -4.98 -23.55 18.26
N LEU A 371 -3.79 -23.91 17.78
CA LEU A 371 -3.36 -25.31 17.71
C LEU A 371 -3.18 -25.94 19.07
N LEU A 372 -2.57 -25.24 20.04
CA LEU A 372 -2.42 -25.68 21.41
C LEU A 372 -3.78 -26.01 22.05
N LYS A 373 -4.76 -25.13 21.84
CA LYS A 373 -6.12 -25.34 22.34
C LYS A 373 -6.82 -26.51 21.66
N ASN A 374 -6.67 -26.63 20.33
CA ASN A 374 -7.21 -27.78 19.59
C ASN A 374 -6.61 -29.11 20.05
N CYS A 375 -5.28 -29.16 20.28
CA CYS A 375 -4.61 -30.36 20.79
C CYS A 375 -5.13 -30.76 22.18
N CYS A 376 -5.35 -29.79 23.07
CA CYS A 376 -5.97 -30.02 24.37
C CYS A 376 -7.36 -30.65 24.24
N ASN A 377 -8.20 -30.10 23.36
CA ASN A 377 -9.53 -30.62 23.09
C ASN A 377 -9.52 -32.02 22.46
N LEU A 378 -8.58 -32.30 21.56
CA LEU A 378 -8.38 -33.63 20.96
C LEU A 378 -8.01 -34.66 22.02
N TYR A 379 -7.09 -34.32 22.95
CA TYR A 379 -6.71 -35.19 24.07
C TYR A 379 -7.92 -35.49 24.97
N ALA A 380 -8.69 -34.46 25.34
CA ALA A 380 -9.87 -34.60 26.18
C ALA A 380 -10.96 -35.47 25.53
N THR A 381 -11.18 -35.35 24.19
CA THR A 381 -12.16 -36.19 23.48
C THR A 381 -11.74 -37.65 23.32
N ARG A 382 -10.42 -37.97 23.36
CA ARG A 382 -9.94 -39.37 23.32
C ARG A 382 -10.14 -40.11 24.65
N LYS A 383 -10.07 -39.40 25.77
CA LYS A 383 -10.16 -39.99 27.12
C LYS A 383 -11.59 -40.34 27.48
N ASN A 384 -12.57 -39.77 26.83
CA ASN A 384 -14.00 -39.94 27.12
C ASN A 384 -14.73 -40.90 26.12
N ASP A 385 -13.99 -41.53 25.18
CA ASP A 385 -14.42 -42.67 24.40
C ASP A 385 -14.04 -43.97 25.14
#